data_9bbae6eb80ef9ab9068ec4696aacda4c
#
_entry.id   9bbae6eb80ef9ab9068ec4696aacda4c
#
_cell.length_a   1.000
_cell.length_b   1.000
_cell.length_c   1.000
_cell.angle_alpha   90.00
_cell.angle_beta   90.00
_cell.angle_gamma   90.00
#
_symmetry.space_group_name_H-M   'P 1'
#
loop_
_entity.id
_entity.type
_entity.pdbx_description
1 polymer ?
#
loop_
_entity_poly.entity_id
_entity_poly.type
_entity_poly.pdbx_seq_one_letter_code
_entity_poly.pdbx_strand_id
1 'polypeptide(L)'
;AMRPVFEQQRPVFVHADELAQIRHALGLAERFELRLVIVGGADAWRMPELLRQRGVPVIVAGVHELPRRRDDDVDTPFRLPARLAQAGVQYCISRVGGERSASNERNLPYEAATAAAHGLAPEEALKAISLHAARILGADDRLGSLQPGRLASFIVTDGDPLETTTRIERL
;
A
#
# COMPACT_ATOMS: atom_id res chain seq x y z
N ALA A 1 -23.55 9.41 11.72
CA ALA A 1 -22.34 10.06 11.29
C ALA A 1 -21.70 9.45 10.05
N MET A 2 -22.45 8.69 9.20
CA MET A 2 -21.97 8.08 7.94
C MET A 2 -22.18 8.97 6.70
N ARG A 3 -22.83 10.12 6.83
CA ARG A 3 -23.14 11.03 5.73
C ARG A 3 -21.93 11.36 4.83
N PRO A 4 -20.74 11.75 5.36
CA PRO A 4 -19.59 12.08 4.53
C PRO A 4 -19.06 10.92 3.68
N VAL A 5 -19.34 9.66 4.07
CA VAL A 5 -18.98 8.46 3.31
C VAL A 5 -19.87 8.33 2.07
N PHE A 6 -21.20 8.49 2.24
CA PHE A 6 -22.16 8.44 1.13
C PHE A 6 -22.07 9.66 0.19
N GLU A 7 -21.57 10.79 0.70
CA GLU A 7 -21.26 11.99 -0.09
C GLU A 7 -19.85 11.92 -0.74
N GLN A 8 -19.20 10.75 -0.69
CA GLN A 8 -17.85 10.48 -1.23
C GLN A 8 -16.74 11.41 -0.70
N GLN A 9 -16.99 12.13 0.39
CA GLN A 9 -16.00 13.02 1.02
C GLN A 9 -14.93 12.22 1.79
N ARG A 10 -15.24 10.99 2.19
CA ARG A 10 -14.33 10.08 2.90
C ARG A 10 -14.33 8.70 2.28
N PRO A 11 -13.16 8.08 2.11
CA PRO A 11 -13.06 6.70 1.65
C PRO A 11 -13.51 5.71 2.73
N VAL A 12 -13.94 4.54 2.27
CA VAL A 12 -14.19 3.36 3.10
C VAL A 12 -13.03 2.40 2.94
N PHE A 13 -12.39 2.07 4.04
CA PHE A 13 -11.32 1.08 4.09
C PHE A 13 -11.92 -0.27 4.41
N VAL A 14 -11.72 -1.25 3.53
CA VAL A 14 -12.24 -2.60 3.67
C VAL A 14 -11.10 -3.60 3.69
N HIS A 15 -10.99 -4.35 4.78
CA HIS A 15 -10.06 -5.47 4.85
C HIS A 15 -10.57 -6.60 3.96
N ALA A 16 -9.82 -6.91 2.91
CA ALA A 16 -10.16 -7.93 1.94
C ALA A 16 -8.87 -8.47 1.30
N ASP A 17 -8.57 -9.72 1.57
CA ASP A 17 -7.39 -10.40 1.07
C ASP A 17 -7.70 -11.36 -0.07
N GLU A 18 -8.77 -12.12 0.08
CA GLU A 18 -9.15 -13.13 -0.88
C GLU A 18 -9.95 -12.53 -2.05
N LEU A 19 -9.83 -13.17 -3.22
CA LEU A 19 -10.52 -12.77 -4.44
C LEU A 19 -12.02 -12.55 -4.24
N ALA A 20 -12.67 -13.44 -3.48
CA ALA A 20 -14.10 -13.33 -3.19
C ALA A 20 -14.44 -12.11 -2.33
N GLN A 21 -13.62 -11.85 -1.30
CA GLN A 21 -13.77 -10.69 -0.42
C GLN A 21 -13.59 -9.37 -1.21
N ILE A 22 -12.55 -9.30 -2.06
CA ILE A 22 -12.31 -8.13 -2.91
C ILE A 22 -13.48 -7.88 -3.85
N ARG A 23 -14.01 -8.94 -4.49
CA ARG A 23 -15.21 -8.83 -5.35
C ARG A 23 -16.43 -8.33 -4.60
N HIS A 24 -16.68 -8.84 -3.40
CA HIS A 24 -17.79 -8.37 -2.55
C HIS A 24 -17.62 -6.91 -2.16
N ALA A 25 -16.41 -6.49 -1.77
CA ALA A 25 -16.13 -5.08 -1.47
C ALA A 25 -16.37 -4.16 -2.67
N LEU A 26 -15.93 -4.58 -3.86
CA LEU A 26 -16.18 -3.86 -5.11
C LEU A 26 -17.68 -3.75 -5.44
N GLY A 27 -18.45 -4.84 -5.27
CA GLY A 27 -19.90 -4.84 -5.47
C GLY A 27 -20.63 -3.94 -4.47
N LEU A 28 -20.19 -3.92 -3.22
CA LEU A 28 -20.72 -3.02 -2.19
C LEU A 28 -20.44 -1.55 -2.56
N ALA A 29 -19.21 -1.26 -2.95
CA ALA A 29 -18.80 0.09 -3.35
C ALA A 29 -19.59 0.60 -4.56
N GLU A 30 -19.82 -0.26 -5.55
CA GLU A 30 -20.63 0.06 -6.72
C GLU A 30 -22.11 0.32 -6.36
N ARG A 31 -22.69 -0.54 -5.53
CA ARG A 31 -24.11 -0.42 -5.11
C ARG A 31 -24.39 0.86 -4.33
N PHE A 32 -23.45 1.32 -3.53
CA PHE A 32 -23.61 2.49 -2.64
C PHE A 32 -22.76 3.68 -3.05
N GLU A 33 -22.15 3.65 -4.24
CA GLU A 33 -21.31 4.72 -4.80
C GLU A 33 -20.20 5.18 -3.83
N LEU A 34 -19.52 4.21 -3.18
CA LEU A 34 -18.52 4.49 -2.16
C LEU A 34 -17.12 4.65 -2.76
N ARG A 35 -16.33 5.56 -2.21
CA ARG A 35 -14.88 5.58 -2.44
C ARG A 35 -14.24 4.46 -1.64
N LEU A 36 -13.88 3.38 -2.32
CA LEU A 36 -13.31 2.18 -1.69
C LEU A 36 -11.80 2.23 -1.67
N VAL A 37 -11.21 1.76 -0.58
CA VAL A 37 -9.80 1.41 -0.44
C VAL A 37 -9.73 -0.03 0.08
N ILE A 38 -9.04 -0.91 -0.62
CA ILE A 38 -8.78 -2.28 -0.16
C ILE A 38 -7.58 -2.25 0.79
N VAL A 39 -7.72 -2.92 1.93
CA VAL A 39 -6.63 -3.13 2.90
C VAL A 39 -6.33 -4.62 2.96
N GLY A 40 -5.06 -4.98 2.76
CA GLY A 40 -4.62 -6.36 2.58
C GLY A 40 -4.34 -6.66 1.12
N GLY A 41 -5.36 -7.11 0.41
CA GLY A 41 -5.31 -7.27 -1.05
C GLY A 41 -4.38 -8.38 -1.53
N ALA A 42 -4.17 -9.46 -0.76
CA ALA A 42 -3.26 -10.54 -1.12
C ALA A 42 -3.57 -11.15 -2.51
N ASP A 43 -4.84 -11.24 -2.89
CA ASP A 43 -5.28 -11.69 -4.21
C ASP A 43 -5.53 -10.55 -5.22
N ALA A 44 -5.21 -9.30 -4.92
CA ALA A 44 -5.49 -8.15 -5.79
C ALA A 44 -4.82 -8.28 -7.19
N TRP A 45 -3.67 -8.96 -7.25
CA TRP A 45 -2.97 -9.26 -8.50
C TRP A 45 -3.74 -10.16 -9.47
N ARG A 46 -4.82 -10.82 -9.01
CA ARG A 46 -5.67 -11.69 -9.84
C ARG A 46 -6.77 -10.91 -10.59
N MET A 47 -7.01 -9.63 -10.24
CA MET A 47 -7.99 -8.77 -10.89
C MET A 47 -7.52 -7.31 -11.03
N PRO A 48 -6.30 -7.06 -11.45
CA PRO A 48 -5.71 -5.73 -11.43
C PRO A 48 -6.43 -4.77 -12.38
N GLU A 49 -6.89 -5.25 -13.54
CA GLU A 49 -7.61 -4.42 -14.52
C GLU A 49 -8.89 -3.84 -13.93
N LEU A 50 -9.65 -4.64 -13.16
CA LEU A 50 -10.88 -4.19 -12.54
C LEU A 50 -10.61 -3.14 -11.45
N LEU A 51 -9.58 -3.36 -10.63
CA LEU A 51 -9.16 -2.40 -9.61
C LEU A 51 -8.73 -1.08 -10.25
N ARG A 52 -7.91 -1.13 -11.31
CA ARG A 52 -7.47 0.05 -12.06
C ARG A 52 -8.63 0.79 -12.71
N GLN A 53 -9.52 0.09 -13.41
CA GLN A 53 -10.68 0.69 -14.09
C GLN A 53 -11.62 1.41 -13.12
N ARG A 54 -11.78 0.86 -11.91
CA ARG A 54 -12.63 1.46 -10.86
C ARG A 54 -11.89 2.45 -9.98
N GLY A 55 -10.60 2.67 -10.20
CA GLY A 55 -9.78 3.57 -9.41
C GLY A 55 -9.69 3.18 -7.93
N VAL A 56 -9.77 1.86 -7.63
CA VAL A 56 -9.74 1.35 -6.25
C VAL A 56 -8.29 1.08 -5.85
N PRO A 57 -7.73 1.85 -4.91
CA PRO A 57 -6.39 1.63 -4.44
C PRO A 57 -6.29 0.44 -3.47
N VAL A 58 -5.07 -0.11 -3.37
CA VAL A 58 -4.75 -1.23 -2.49
C VAL A 58 -3.67 -0.83 -1.50
N ILE A 59 -3.95 -0.96 -0.21
CA ILE A 59 -2.95 -0.89 0.86
C ILE A 59 -2.45 -2.31 1.10
N VAL A 60 -1.27 -2.64 0.57
CA VAL A 60 -0.64 -3.95 0.78
C VAL A 60 -0.23 -4.06 2.24
N ALA A 61 -0.80 -5.05 2.93
CA ALA A 61 -0.71 -5.21 4.38
C ALA A 61 0.53 -5.98 4.84
N GLY A 62 1.68 -5.64 4.30
CA GLY A 62 2.95 -6.32 4.53
C GLY A 62 3.36 -7.16 3.33
N VAL A 63 4.67 -7.18 3.10
CA VAL A 63 5.31 -7.96 2.04
C VAL A 63 5.92 -9.23 2.62
N HIS A 64 6.38 -9.18 3.89
CA HIS A 64 6.96 -10.31 4.62
C HIS A 64 5.88 -11.26 5.17
N GLU A 65 5.06 -11.78 4.26
CA GLU A 65 4.01 -12.74 4.57
C GLU A 65 4.28 -14.09 3.89
N LEU A 66 3.66 -15.14 4.40
CA LEU A 66 3.69 -16.44 3.75
C LEU A 66 2.62 -16.51 2.65
N PRO A 67 2.85 -17.34 1.61
CA PRO A 67 1.81 -17.65 0.63
C PRO A 67 0.54 -18.16 1.30
N ARG A 68 -0.61 -17.74 0.83
CA ARG A 68 -1.89 -18.12 1.43
C ARG A 68 -2.36 -19.51 1.02
N ARG A 69 -1.88 -19.99 -0.14
CA ARG A 69 -2.25 -21.29 -0.69
C ARG A 69 -0.99 -22.13 -0.92
N ARG A 70 -1.16 -23.44 -0.90
CA ARG A 70 -0.04 -24.38 -1.12
C ARG A 70 0.52 -24.34 -2.53
N ASP A 71 -0.29 -23.88 -3.48
CA ASP A 71 0.02 -23.76 -4.91
C ASP A 71 0.47 -22.34 -5.31
N ASP A 72 0.47 -21.40 -4.38
CA ASP A 72 1.05 -20.08 -4.61
C ASP A 72 2.59 -20.18 -4.53
N ASP A 73 3.30 -19.48 -5.43
CA ASP A 73 4.74 -19.35 -5.36
C ASP A 73 5.15 -18.68 -4.04
N VAL A 74 6.27 -19.13 -3.46
CA VAL A 74 6.79 -18.62 -2.18
C VAL A 74 6.96 -17.10 -2.18
N ASP A 75 7.32 -16.52 -3.30
CA ASP A 75 7.56 -15.09 -3.46
C ASP A 75 6.32 -14.29 -3.93
N THR A 76 5.15 -14.92 -4.00
CA THR A 76 3.90 -14.24 -4.38
C THR A 76 3.64 -12.97 -3.57
N PRO A 77 3.76 -12.96 -2.21
CA PRO A 77 3.58 -11.73 -1.44
C PRO A 77 4.65 -10.68 -1.73
N PHE A 78 5.89 -11.10 -1.99
CA PHE A 78 7.01 -10.21 -2.28
C PHE A 78 6.87 -9.49 -3.62
N ARG A 79 6.28 -10.17 -4.61
CA ARG A 79 6.01 -9.65 -5.96
C ARG A 79 4.71 -8.86 -6.07
N LEU A 80 3.83 -8.92 -5.08
CA LEU A 80 2.52 -8.26 -5.14
C LEU A 80 2.62 -6.77 -5.47
N PRO A 81 3.48 -5.95 -4.80
CA PRO A 81 3.62 -4.53 -5.12
C PRO A 81 4.06 -4.30 -6.58
N ALA A 82 5.02 -5.09 -7.08
CA ALA A 82 5.49 -4.98 -8.46
C ALA A 82 4.39 -5.32 -9.48
N ARG A 83 3.58 -6.35 -9.22
CA ARG A 83 2.44 -6.71 -10.08
C ARG A 83 1.38 -5.61 -10.12
N LEU A 84 1.07 -4.97 -8.98
CA LEU A 84 0.13 -3.85 -8.91
C LEU A 84 0.66 -2.63 -9.65
N ALA A 85 1.95 -2.30 -9.48
CA ALA A 85 2.62 -1.23 -10.21
C ALA A 85 2.56 -1.42 -11.72
N GLN A 86 2.94 -2.61 -12.21
CA GLN A 86 2.92 -2.97 -13.64
C GLN A 86 1.51 -2.88 -14.25
N ALA A 87 0.49 -3.21 -13.47
CA ALA A 87 -0.90 -3.11 -13.90
C ALA A 87 -1.49 -1.70 -13.79
N GLY A 88 -0.73 -0.73 -13.26
CA GLY A 88 -1.20 0.65 -13.06
C GLY A 88 -2.26 0.79 -11.98
N VAL A 89 -2.33 -0.14 -11.03
CA VAL A 89 -3.18 -0.03 -9.84
C VAL A 89 -2.52 0.89 -8.84
N GLN A 90 -3.27 1.83 -8.28
CA GLN A 90 -2.77 2.67 -7.18
C GLN A 90 -2.59 1.80 -5.92
N TYR A 91 -1.43 1.84 -5.31
CA TYR A 91 -1.15 1.06 -4.11
C TYR A 91 -0.16 1.79 -3.18
N CYS A 92 -0.08 1.32 -1.95
CA CYS A 92 1.02 1.60 -1.04
C CYS A 92 1.38 0.33 -0.25
N ILE A 93 2.55 0.32 0.36
CA ILE A 93 2.99 -0.72 1.29
C ILE A 93 2.82 -0.20 2.70
N SER A 94 2.19 -0.99 3.55
CA SER A 94 1.97 -0.69 4.95
C SER A 94 2.07 -1.96 5.78
N ARG A 95 2.11 -1.81 7.08
CA ARG A 95 1.89 -2.93 8.00
C ARG A 95 0.53 -2.77 8.63
N VAL A 96 -0.31 -3.79 8.51
CA VAL A 96 -1.67 -3.73 9.03
C VAL A 96 -1.72 -4.20 10.47
N GLY A 97 -2.24 -3.33 11.24
CA GLY A 97 -2.53 -3.20 12.63
C GLY A 97 -2.73 -4.42 13.51
N GLY A 98 -2.41 -4.19 14.75
CA GLY A 98 -2.46 -5.03 15.93
C GLY A 98 -1.28 -4.67 16.82
N GLU A 99 -1.35 -4.96 18.09
CA GLU A 99 -0.31 -4.61 19.06
C GLU A 99 1.09 -5.12 18.66
N ARG A 100 1.17 -6.31 18.04
CA ARG A 100 2.43 -6.87 17.53
C ARG A 100 2.95 -6.16 16.27
N SER A 101 2.07 -5.59 15.47
CA SER A 101 2.45 -4.88 14.25
C SER A 101 3.09 -3.54 14.56
N ALA A 102 2.54 -2.79 15.52
CA ALA A 102 3.05 -1.49 15.94
C ALA A 102 4.54 -1.56 16.36
N SER A 103 4.95 -2.63 17.03
CA SER A 103 6.35 -2.84 17.42
C SER A 103 7.32 -3.00 16.24
N ASN A 104 6.81 -3.33 15.07
CA ASN A 104 7.58 -3.63 13.86
C ASN A 104 7.42 -2.60 12.74
N GLU A 105 6.72 -1.48 12.97
CA GLU A 105 6.52 -0.43 11.96
C GLU A 105 7.84 0.17 11.45
N ARG A 106 8.87 0.21 12.29
CA ARG A 106 10.23 0.59 11.91
C ARG A 106 10.82 -0.24 10.77
N ASN A 107 10.27 -1.44 10.52
CA ASN A 107 10.73 -2.34 9.46
C ASN A 107 10.07 -2.05 8.10
N LEU A 108 9.24 -1.01 7.98
CA LEU A 108 8.57 -0.65 6.73
C LEU A 108 9.54 -0.43 5.55
N PRO A 109 10.73 0.19 5.72
CA PRO A 109 11.70 0.26 4.63
C PRO A 109 12.17 -1.11 4.13
N TYR A 110 12.26 -2.11 4.98
CA TYR A 110 12.66 -3.48 4.59
C TYR A 110 11.57 -4.23 3.83
N GLU A 111 10.30 -3.93 4.10
CA GLU A 111 9.18 -4.39 3.28
C GLU A 111 9.29 -3.84 1.84
N ALA A 112 9.58 -2.55 1.73
CA ALA A 112 9.79 -1.88 0.44
C ALA A 112 11.04 -2.41 -0.28
N ALA A 113 12.14 -2.64 0.45
CA ALA A 113 13.38 -3.24 -0.07
C ALA A 113 13.13 -4.65 -0.63
N THR A 114 12.35 -5.48 0.08
CA THR A 114 11.98 -6.82 -0.40
C THR A 114 11.16 -6.73 -1.68
N ALA A 115 10.19 -5.82 -1.76
CA ALA A 115 9.42 -5.60 -2.99
C ALA A 115 10.34 -5.15 -4.15
N ALA A 116 11.36 -4.32 -3.87
CA ALA A 116 12.35 -3.91 -4.86
C ALA A 116 13.19 -5.09 -5.35
N ALA A 117 13.66 -5.96 -4.45
CA ALA A 117 14.39 -7.18 -4.79
C ALA A 117 13.55 -8.15 -5.64
N HIS A 118 12.22 -8.03 -5.58
CA HIS A 118 11.27 -8.87 -6.31
C HIS A 118 10.54 -8.17 -7.47
N GLY A 119 11.19 -7.16 -8.08
CA GLY A 119 10.80 -6.59 -9.36
C GLY A 119 10.10 -5.24 -9.33
N LEU A 120 9.97 -4.62 -8.16
CA LEU A 120 9.55 -3.22 -8.05
C LEU A 120 10.77 -2.32 -8.24
N ALA A 121 10.65 -1.24 -9.02
CA ALA A 121 11.74 -0.27 -9.14
C ALA A 121 12.06 0.37 -7.76
N PRO A 122 13.33 0.53 -7.37
CA PRO A 122 13.68 1.06 -6.04
C PRO A 122 13.03 2.41 -5.72
N GLU A 123 12.97 3.32 -6.69
CA GLU A 123 12.29 4.61 -6.53
C GLU A 123 10.78 4.44 -6.28
N GLU A 124 10.13 3.49 -6.94
CA GLU A 124 8.73 3.16 -6.71
C GLU A 124 8.50 2.50 -5.34
N ALA A 125 9.47 1.73 -4.86
CA ALA A 125 9.42 1.15 -3.52
C ALA A 125 9.44 2.24 -2.43
N LEU A 126 10.28 3.27 -2.57
CA LEU A 126 10.29 4.44 -1.69
C LEU A 126 8.99 5.23 -1.78
N LYS A 127 8.46 5.46 -2.99
CA LYS A 127 7.16 6.11 -3.18
C LYS A 127 6.03 5.31 -2.55
N ALA A 128 6.09 3.98 -2.60
CA ALA A 128 5.06 3.11 -2.04
C ALA A 128 4.90 3.24 -0.52
N ILE A 129 5.96 3.58 0.20
CA ILE A 129 5.93 3.81 1.66
C ILE A 129 5.83 5.30 2.05
N SER A 130 5.71 6.20 1.08
CA SER A 130 5.66 7.65 1.32
C SER A 130 4.56 8.33 0.51
N LEU A 131 4.85 8.75 -0.72
CA LEU A 131 3.95 9.52 -1.57
C LEU A 131 2.67 8.78 -1.93
N HIS A 132 2.74 7.48 -2.21
CA HIS A 132 1.55 6.70 -2.56
C HIS A 132 0.61 6.56 -1.36
N ALA A 133 1.16 6.35 -0.16
CA ALA A 133 0.37 6.34 1.08
C ALA A 133 -0.32 7.69 1.30
N ALA A 134 0.41 8.80 1.13
CA ALA A 134 -0.15 10.14 1.24
C ALA A 134 -1.30 10.37 0.24
N ARG A 135 -1.16 9.93 -1.01
CA ARG A 135 -2.21 10.02 -2.04
C ARG A 135 -3.47 9.23 -1.67
N ILE A 136 -3.31 8.00 -1.20
CA ILE A 136 -4.45 7.15 -0.79
C ILE A 136 -5.20 7.77 0.38
N LEU A 137 -4.46 8.41 1.29
CA LEU A 137 -5.03 9.08 2.47
C LEU A 137 -5.52 10.52 2.18
N GLY A 138 -5.27 11.05 0.98
CA GLY A 138 -5.64 12.43 0.61
C GLY A 138 -4.84 13.48 1.38
N ALA A 139 -3.55 13.22 1.62
CA ALA A 139 -2.62 14.09 2.35
C ALA A 139 -1.40 14.49 1.51
N ASP A 140 -1.40 14.17 0.22
CA ASP A 140 -0.28 14.39 -0.69
C ASP A 140 -0.06 15.86 -1.10
N ASP A 141 -0.98 16.73 -0.74
CA ASP A 141 -0.80 18.19 -0.76
C ASP A 141 0.18 18.68 0.31
N ARG A 142 0.36 17.93 1.38
CA ARG A 142 1.18 18.30 2.54
C ARG A 142 2.34 17.36 2.84
N LEU A 143 2.21 16.07 2.52
CA LEU A 143 3.12 14.99 2.94
C LEU A 143 3.54 14.10 1.76
N GLY A 144 4.53 13.23 2.00
CA GLY A 144 4.93 12.15 1.11
C GLY A 144 5.96 12.52 0.05
N SER A 145 6.35 13.79 -0.08
CA SER A 145 7.47 14.20 -0.95
C SER A 145 8.12 15.50 -0.48
N LEU A 146 9.38 15.71 -0.87
CA LEU A 146 10.14 16.91 -0.60
C LEU A 146 9.89 17.94 -1.72
N GLN A 147 8.92 18.82 -1.51
CA GLN A 147 8.56 19.88 -2.46
C GLN A 147 8.28 21.18 -1.72
N PRO A 148 8.54 22.36 -2.33
CA PRO A 148 8.18 23.64 -1.74
C PRO A 148 6.70 23.70 -1.36
N GLY A 149 6.40 24.23 -0.18
CA GLY A 149 5.04 24.36 0.35
C GLY A 149 4.49 23.13 1.09
N ARG A 150 5.23 22.02 1.13
CA ARG A 150 4.89 20.83 1.93
C ARG A 150 5.51 20.87 3.32
N LEU A 151 5.00 20.05 4.21
CA LEU A 151 5.56 19.90 5.56
C LEU A 151 6.96 19.27 5.48
N ALA A 152 7.88 19.81 6.27
CA ALA A 152 9.26 19.31 6.37
C ALA A 152 9.31 18.07 7.29
N SER A 153 8.60 17.01 6.91
CA SER A 153 8.63 15.70 7.56
C SER A 153 9.49 14.75 6.74
N PHE A 154 10.77 14.62 7.13
CA PHE A 154 11.75 13.78 6.42
C PHE A 154 12.76 13.18 7.38
N ILE A 155 13.44 12.15 6.94
CA ILE A 155 14.57 11.54 7.61
C ILE A 155 15.85 11.86 6.84
N VAL A 156 16.97 11.98 7.53
CA VAL A 156 18.31 12.05 6.94
C VAL A 156 19.02 10.74 7.20
N THR A 157 19.58 10.15 6.16
CA THR A 157 20.26 8.86 6.21
C THR A 157 21.66 8.96 5.63
N ASP A 158 22.56 8.10 6.06
CA ASP A 158 23.94 8.00 5.53
C ASP A 158 24.04 7.15 4.25
N GLY A 159 22.92 6.61 3.75
CA GLY A 159 22.85 5.78 2.56
C GLY A 159 21.42 5.61 2.06
N ASP A 160 21.19 4.59 1.21
CA ASP A 160 19.87 4.26 0.71
C ASP A 160 18.98 3.71 1.86
N PRO A 161 17.84 4.31 2.15
CA PRO A 161 16.93 3.84 3.21
C PRO A 161 16.37 2.43 2.99
N LEU A 162 16.51 1.87 1.80
CA LEU A 162 16.12 0.47 1.50
C LEU A 162 17.21 -0.54 1.89
N GLU A 163 18.42 -0.08 2.21
CA GLU A 163 19.51 -0.94 2.62
C GLU A 163 19.56 -1.12 4.15
N THR A 164 19.78 -2.37 4.60
CA THR A 164 19.80 -2.69 6.04
C THR A 164 20.96 -2.09 6.81
N THR A 165 22.03 -1.71 6.12
CA THR A 165 23.23 -1.08 6.69
C THR A 165 23.08 0.43 6.91
N THR A 166 22.08 1.05 6.27
CA THR A 166 21.83 2.48 6.34
C THR A 166 21.35 2.90 7.72
N ARG A 167 21.91 3.99 8.23
CA ARG A 167 21.56 4.56 9.53
C ARG A 167 20.74 5.83 9.34
N ILE A 168 19.76 6.01 10.23
CA ILE A 168 19.02 7.27 10.33
C ILE A 168 19.88 8.21 11.20
N GLU A 169 20.32 9.34 10.64
CA GLU A 169 21.11 10.34 11.34
C GLU A 169 20.23 11.39 12.03
N ARG A 170 19.12 11.76 11.40
CA ARG A 170 18.19 12.78 11.91
C ARG A 170 16.74 12.49 11.49
N LEU A 171 15.83 12.98 12.31
CA LEU A 171 14.38 13.05 12.09
C LEU A 171 13.93 14.49 11.99
#